data_ccd24ff2c7581a45969af60d8d33e4d3
#
_entry.id   ccd24ff2c7581a45969af60d8d33e4d3
#
_cell.length_a   1.000
_cell.length_b   1.000
_cell.length_c   1.000
_cell.angle_alpha   90.00
_cell.angle_beta   90.00
_cell.angle_gamma   90.00
#
_symmetry.space_group_name_H-M   'P 1'
#
loop_
_entity.id
_entity.type
_entity.pdbx_description
1 polymer ?
#
loop_
_entity_poly.entity_id
_entity_poly.type
_entity_poly.pdbx_seq_one_letter_code
_entity_poly.pdbx_strand_id
1 'polypeptide(L)'
;MSPDAPSPDQVRNNTGEGRFELPVGDHLAYLNYRVLTQGEIGLIHVEVPEELGGQGIGSALVEGTLRIARKREWTVLPYCPFVHGWMKRHQEYADLVSYRYPKRDEILPEPGEGDADAGEAGEVPS
;
A
#
# COMPACT_ATOMS: atom_id res chain seq x y z
N MET A 1 -2.61 -26.28 -0.64
CA MET A 1 -2.62 -24.91 -1.08
C MET A 1 -3.02 -24.81 -2.53
N SER A 2 -3.88 -23.86 -2.84
CA SER A 2 -4.32 -23.69 -4.21
C SER A 2 -3.23 -23.01 -5.03
N PRO A 3 -2.91 -23.51 -6.21
CA PRO A 3 -1.95 -22.84 -7.06
C PRO A 3 -2.48 -21.50 -7.58
N ASP A 4 -3.78 -21.26 -7.43
CA ASP A 4 -4.39 -20.01 -7.89
C ASP A 4 -4.51 -18.98 -6.79
N ALA A 5 -4.02 -19.27 -5.59
CA ALA A 5 -4.10 -18.32 -4.49
C ALA A 5 -3.37 -17.04 -4.87
N PRO A 6 -3.97 -15.88 -4.60
CA PRO A 6 -3.31 -14.63 -4.94
C PRO A 6 -2.07 -14.41 -4.10
N SER A 7 -1.07 -13.82 -4.70
CA SER A 7 0.19 -13.55 -4.01
C SER A 7 0.67 -12.16 -4.39
N PRO A 8 1.18 -11.41 -3.40
CA PRO A 8 1.77 -10.09 -3.70
C PRO A 8 2.87 -10.16 -4.75
N ASP A 9 3.56 -11.31 -4.85
CA ASP A 9 4.64 -11.46 -5.82
C ASP A 9 4.16 -11.42 -7.26
N GLN A 10 2.87 -11.61 -7.48
CA GLN A 10 2.31 -11.66 -8.82
C GLN A 10 1.81 -10.30 -9.31
N VAL A 11 1.88 -9.28 -8.46
CA VAL A 11 1.49 -7.93 -8.86
C VAL A 11 2.53 -7.39 -9.83
N ARG A 12 2.04 -6.77 -10.90
CA ARG A 12 2.91 -6.18 -11.90
C ARG A 12 2.49 -4.75 -12.19
N ASN A 13 3.44 -3.93 -12.61
CA ASN A 13 3.18 -2.53 -12.92
C ASN A 13 2.88 -2.39 -14.40
N ASN A 14 1.65 -2.04 -14.74
CA ASN A 14 1.27 -1.75 -16.11
C ASN A 14 1.34 -0.25 -16.32
N THR A 15 2.52 0.25 -16.70
CA THR A 15 2.73 1.67 -16.83
C THR A 15 1.90 2.30 -17.94
N GLY A 16 1.61 1.51 -18.99
CA GLY A 16 0.80 2.02 -20.08
C GLY A 16 -0.62 2.36 -19.66
N GLU A 17 -1.15 1.62 -18.69
CA GLU A 17 -2.49 1.85 -18.19
C GLU A 17 -2.51 2.63 -16.88
N GLY A 18 -1.34 2.91 -16.31
CA GLY A 18 -1.26 3.64 -15.04
C GLY A 18 -1.83 2.87 -13.88
N ARG A 19 -1.53 1.58 -13.80
CA ARG A 19 -2.06 0.78 -12.71
C ARG A 19 -1.18 -0.42 -12.41
N PHE A 20 -1.26 -0.89 -11.16
CA PHE A 20 -0.69 -2.16 -10.76
C PHE A 20 -1.76 -3.23 -10.93
N GLU A 21 -1.39 -4.38 -11.44
CA GLU A 21 -2.36 -5.42 -11.79
C GLU A 21 -2.02 -6.73 -11.11
N LEU A 22 -3.07 -7.44 -10.72
CA LEU A 22 -2.94 -8.78 -10.15
C LEU A 22 -3.92 -9.69 -10.88
N PRO A 23 -3.41 -10.52 -11.80
CA PRO A 23 -4.28 -11.46 -12.51
C PRO A 23 -4.70 -12.60 -11.58
N VAL A 24 -5.96 -12.98 -11.63
CA VAL A 24 -6.47 -14.10 -10.85
C VAL A 24 -7.37 -14.89 -11.77
N GLY A 25 -6.88 -16.01 -12.32
CA GLY A 25 -7.61 -16.76 -13.33
C GLY A 25 -7.88 -15.89 -14.53
N ASP A 26 -9.14 -15.82 -14.91
CA ASP A 26 -9.58 -14.99 -16.03
C ASP A 26 -9.90 -13.57 -15.64
N HIS A 27 -9.73 -13.25 -14.36
CA HIS A 27 -10.07 -11.92 -13.84
C HIS A 27 -8.83 -11.10 -13.62
N LEU A 28 -9.04 -9.80 -13.49
CA LEU A 28 -7.93 -8.87 -13.26
C LEU A 28 -8.32 -7.89 -12.16
N ALA A 29 -7.58 -7.89 -11.09
CA ALA A 29 -7.70 -6.85 -10.07
C ALA A 29 -6.64 -5.80 -10.34
N TYR A 30 -6.93 -4.55 -10.00
CA TYR A 30 -5.94 -3.51 -10.28
C TYR A 30 -6.05 -2.34 -9.31
N LEU A 31 -4.96 -1.59 -9.24
CA LEU A 31 -4.85 -0.41 -8.40
C LEU A 31 -4.34 0.72 -9.29
N ASN A 32 -5.19 1.71 -9.52
CA ASN A 32 -4.82 2.86 -10.34
C ASN A 32 -3.87 3.77 -9.57
N TYR A 33 -2.89 4.31 -10.26
CA TYR A 33 -1.99 5.25 -9.63
C TYR A 33 -1.68 6.40 -10.58
N ARG A 34 -1.13 7.46 -10.01
CA ARG A 34 -0.73 8.63 -10.76
C ARG A 34 0.66 9.04 -10.29
N VAL A 35 1.55 9.31 -11.23
CA VAL A 35 2.87 9.82 -10.87
C VAL A 35 2.72 11.31 -10.57
N LEU A 36 3.07 11.71 -9.37
CA LEU A 36 2.91 13.10 -8.94
C LEU A 36 4.20 13.90 -9.15
N THR A 37 5.30 13.26 -8.80
CA THR A 37 6.63 13.82 -9.04
C THR A 37 7.56 12.63 -9.06
N GLN A 38 8.81 12.86 -9.42
CA GLN A 38 9.75 11.77 -9.54
C GLN A 38 9.86 11.03 -8.20
N GLY A 39 9.61 9.73 -8.24
CA GLY A 39 9.71 8.93 -7.03
C GLY A 39 8.51 9.00 -6.11
N GLU A 40 7.42 9.64 -6.53
CA GLU A 40 6.25 9.81 -5.67
C GLU A 40 4.99 9.49 -6.46
N ILE A 41 4.19 8.56 -5.98
CA ILE A 41 2.98 8.16 -6.68
C ILE A 41 1.76 8.27 -5.77
N GLY A 42 0.64 8.69 -6.38
CA GLY A 42 -0.63 8.71 -5.68
C GLY A 42 -1.38 7.45 -6.00
N LEU A 43 -1.83 6.73 -4.96
CA LEU A 43 -2.61 5.50 -5.12
C LEU A 43 -4.08 5.87 -5.06
N ILE A 44 -4.78 5.69 -6.17
CA ILE A 44 -6.06 6.36 -6.38
C ILE A 44 -7.26 5.45 -6.15
N HIS A 45 -7.24 4.23 -6.70
CA HIS A 45 -8.43 3.38 -6.67
C HIS A 45 -8.04 1.92 -6.80
N VAL A 46 -8.68 1.06 -6.00
CA VAL A 46 -8.51 -0.38 -6.07
C VAL A 46 -9.79 -0.98 -6.64
N GLU A 47 -9.64 -1.84 -7.63
CA GLU A 47 -10.77 -2.53 -8.23
C GLU A 47 -10.56 -4.02 -8.16
N VAL A 48 -11.46 -4.74 -7.48
CA VAL A 48 -11.44 -6.19 -7.40
C VAL A 48 -12.77 -6.70 -7.93
N PRO A 49 -12.76 -7.55 -8.94
CA PRO A 49 -14.03 -8.10 -9.46
C PRO A 49 -14.84 -8.75 -8.35
N GLU A 50 -16.15 -8.56 -8.42
CA GLU A 50 -17.06 -9.06 -7.40
C GLU A 50 -16.94 -10.56 -7.20
N GLU A 51 -16.68 -11.28 -8.29
CA GLU A 51 -16.54 -12.73 -8.24
C GLU A 51 -15.40 -13.19 -7.36
N LEU A 52 -14.45 -12.31 -7.12
CA LEU A 52 -13.26 -12.63 -6.34
C LEU A 52 -13.33 -12.15 -4.90
N GLY A 53 -14.50 -11.67 -4.49
CA GLY A 53 -14.65 -11.11 -3.15
C GLY A 53 -14.33 -12.12 -2.07
N GLY A 54 -13.77 -11.65 -0.98
CA GLY A 54 -13.50 -12.50 0.18
C GLY A 54 -12.27 -13.37 0.08
N GLN A 55 -11.45 -13.19 -0.95
CA GLN A 55 -10.27 -14.03 -1.14
C GLN A 55 -8.96 -13.32 -0.83
N GLY A 56 -9.02 -12.12 -0.27
CA GLY A 56 -7.80 -11.41 0.09
C GLY A 56 -7.07 -10.79 -1.09
N ILE A 57 -7.76 -10.66 -2.22
CA ILE A 57 -7.10 -10.18 -3.43
C ILE A 57 -6.72 -8.73 -3.34
N GLY A 58 -7.61 -7.90 -2.76
CA GLY A 58 -7.28 -6.50 -2.57
C GLY A 58 -6.05 -6.32 -1.69
N SER A 59 -5.95 -7.11 -0.63
CA SER A 59 -4.80 -7.04 0.26
C SER A 59 -3.53 -7.45 -0.46
N ALA A 60 -3.57 -8.54 -1.24
CA ALA A 60 -2.39 -8.98 -1.98
C ALA A 60 -1.96 -7.93 -3.00
N LEU A 61 -2.94 -7.29 -3.63
CA LEU A 61 -2.66 -6.24 -4.62
C LEU A 61 -1.96 -5.05 -3.97
N VAL A 62 -2.49 -4.59 -2.84
CA VAL A 62 -1.88 -3.46 -2.13
C VAL A 62 -0.48 -3.82 -1.67
N GLU A 63 -0.33 -4.98 -1.06
CA GLU A 63 0.98 -5.37 -0.56
C GLU A 63 1.99 -5.49 -1.69
N GLY A 64 1.60 -6.08 -2.81
CA GLY A 64 2.51 -6.19 -3.94
C GLY A 64 2.90 -4.84 -4.49
N THR A 65 1.94 -3.91 -4.55
CA THR A 65 2.22 -2.55 -4.98
C THR A 65 3.25 -1.89 -4.07
N LEU A 66 3.07 -2.05 -2.76
CA LEU A 66 3.98 -1.41 -1.81
C LEU A 66 5.37 -2.05 -1.82
N ARG A 67 5.44 -3.36 -2.08
CA ARG A 67 6.75 -4.00 -2.25
C ARG A 67 7.49 -3.46 -3.45
N ILE A 68 6.77 -3.19 -4.54
CA ILE A 68 7.39 -2.60 -5.71
C ILE A 68 7.86 -1.19 -5.40
N ALA A 69 7.02 -0.41 -4.69
CA ALA A 69 7.40 0.94 -4.32
C ALA A 69 8.66 0.95 -3.48
N ARG A 70 8.76 0.04 -2.50
CA ARG A 70 9.93 -0.03 -1.64
C ARG A 70 11.18 -0.37 -2.46
N LYS A 71 11.05 -1.34 -3.35
CA LYS A 71 12.18 -1.78 -4.15
C LYS A 71 12.69 -0.66 -5.05
N ARG A 72 11.79 0.17 -5.53
CA ARG A 72 12.15 1.28 -6.41
C ARG A 72 12.41 2.58 -5.66
N GLU A 73 12.28 2.54 -4.35
CA GLU A 73 12.50 3.70 -3.48
C GLU A 73 11.53 4.83 -3.78
N TRP A 74 10.30 4.46 -4.08
CA TRP A 74 9.21 5.41 -4.27
C TRP A 74 8.50 5.64 -2.94
N THR A 75 7.91 6.85 -2.78
CA THR A 75 6.97 7.09 -1.69
C THR A 75 5.56 7.14 -2.26
N VAL A 76 4.58 6.93 -1.40
CA VAL A 76 3.20 6.83 -1.85
C VAL A 76 2.31 7.80 -1.09
N LEU A 77 1.25 8.25 -1.78
CA LEU A 77 0.17 9.00 -1.15
C LEU A 77 -1.10 8.17 -1.33
N PRO A 78 -1.53 7.47 -0.28
CA PRO A 78 -2.66 6.53 -0.40
C PRO A 78 -4.01 7.23 -0.35
N TYR A 79 -4.37 7.89 -1.43
CA TYR A 79 -5.65 8.58 -1.52
C TYR A 79 -6.83 7.63 -1.52
N CYS A 80 -6.64 6.40 -1.98
CA CYS A 80 -7.70 5.40 -1.98
C CYS A 80 -8.00 4.99 -0.54
N PRO A 81 -9.26 5.07 -0.08
CA PRO A 81 -9.59 4.70 1.30
C PRO A 81 -9.19 3.29 1.66
N PHE A 82 -9.31 2.36 0.72
CA PHE A 82 -8.92 0.98 0.99
C PHE A 82 -7.42 0.88 1.28
N VAL A 83 -6.61 1.56 0.47
CA VAL A 83 -5.15 1.53 0.66
C VAL A 83 -4.77 2.23 1.96
N HIS A 84 -5.40 3.37 2.22
CA HIS A 84 -5.15 4.12 3.46
C HIS A 84 -5.42 3.23 4.68
N GLY A 85 -6.58 2.58 4.70
CA GLY A 85 -6.93 1.70 5.82
C GLY A 85 -6.03 0.50 5.92
N TRP A 86 -5.63 -0.04 4.79
CA TRP A 86 -4.72 -1.18 4.77
C TRP A 86 -3.38 -0.81 5.41
N MET A 87 -2.84 0.36 5.05
CA MET A 87 -1.55 0.79 5.58
C MET A 87 -1.62 1.10 7.07
N LYS A 88 -2.77 1.57 7.56
CA LYS A 88 -2.93 1.76 9.00
C LYS A 88 -2.77 0.45 9.75
N ARG A 89 -3.20 -0.64 9.15
CA ARG A 89 -3.15 -1.96 9.79
C ARG A 89 -1.84 -2.69 9.55
N HIS A 90 -1.01 -2.18 8.63
CA HIS A 90 0.23 -2.85 8.26
C HIS A 90 1.39 -1.87 8.38
N GLN A 91 1.77 -1.65 9.64
CA GLN A 91 2.73 -0.60 9.98
C GLN A 91 4.12 -0.82 9.39
N GLU A 92 4.42 -2.04 8.97
CA GLU A 92 5.72 -2.31 8.36
C GLU A 92 5.90 -1.56 7.04
N TYR A 93 4.82 -1.02 6.48
CA TYR A 93 4.89 -0.24 5.24
C TYR A 93 4.65 1.25 5.47
N ALA A 94 4.46 1.67 6.72
CA ALA A 94 4.09 3.06 7.01
C ALA A 94 5.17 4.04 6.56
N ASP A 95 6.43 3.61 6.57
CA ASP A 95 7.52 4.49 6.17
C ASP A 95 7.47 4.88 4.69
N LEU A 96 6.66 4.19 3.89
CA LEU A 96 6.53 4.53 2.48
C LEU A 96 5.62 5.72 2.23
N VAL A 97 4.83 6.13 3.24
CA VAL A 97 3.90 7.25 3.07
C VAL A 97 4.69 8.55 2.95
N SER A 98 4.42 9.30 1.87
CA SER A 98 5.07 10.59 1.65
C SER A 98 4.70 11.56 2.76
N TYR A 99 5.66 12.37 3.18
CA TYR A 99 5.39 13.42 4.17
C TYR A 99 4.39 14.45 3.62
N ARG A 100 4.16 14.45 2.33
CA ARG A 100 3.23 15.38 1.69
C ARG A 100 1.79 14.88 1.72
N TYR A 101 1.56 13.65 2.15
CA TYR A 101 0.21 13.12 2.23
C TYR A 101 -0.53 13.78 3.39
N PRO A 102 -1.67 14.46 3.14
CA PRO A 102 -2.32 15.24 4.19
C PRO A 102 -2.78 14.42 5.41
N LYS A 103 -3.07 13.13 5.21
CA LYS A 103 -3.53 12.27 6.29
C LYS A 103 -2.46 11.33 6.79
N ARG A 104 -1.21 11.70 6.59
CA ARG A 104 -0.09 10.86 6.98
C ARG A 104 -0.14 10.48 8.47
N ASP A 105 -0.57 11.42 9.31
CA ASP A 105 -0.63 11.18 10.75
C ASP A 105 -1.64 10.11 11.12
N GLU A 106 -2.60 9.83 10.25
CA GLU A 106 -3.58 8.78 10.53
C GLU A 106 -2.99 7.40 10.31
N ILE A 107 -1.94 7.31 9.52
CA ILE A 107 -1.31 6.03 9.21
C ILE A 107 -0.14 5.75 10.13
N LEU A 108 0.70 6.75 10.37
CA LEU A 108 1.88 6.57 11.20
C LEU A 108 1.50 6.50 12.67
N PRO A 109 2.25 5.72 13.45
CA PRO A 109 1.97 5.67 14.88
C PRO A 109 2.20 7.03 15.52
N GLU A 110 1.42 7.30 16.55
CA GLU A 110 1.55 8.57 17.24
C GLU A 110 2.84 8.63 18.02
N PRO A 111 3.50 9.79 18.03
CA PRO A 111 4.70 9.94 18.84
C PRO A 111 4.38 9.68 20.29
N GLY A 112 5.25 8.99 20.96
CA GLY A 112 5.06 8.71 22.38
C GLY A 112 4.26 7.49 22.68
N GLU A 113 3.68 6.90 21.67
CA GLU A 113 3.00 5.64 21.88
C GLU A 113 3.93 4.50 21.70
N GLY A 114 3.94 3.75 22.39
CA GLY A 114 4.84 2.70 22.19
C GLY A 114 6.19 3.11 22.50
N ASP A 115 6.37 3.71 22.52
CA ASP A 115 7.42 3.89 22.86
C ASP A 115 7.35 4.07 24.10
N ALA A 116 6.94 4.06 24.56
CA ALA A 116 6.84 4.30 25.43
C ALA A 116 7.56 4.10 26.02
N ASP A 117 7.91 4.34 25.58
CA ASP A 117 8.39 4.34 25.88
C ASP A 117 9.05 4.67 25.71
N ALA A 118 9.38 4.57 25.58
CA ALA A 118 9.96 4.83 25.41
C ALA A 118 10.47 5.62 25.25
N GLY A 119 10.68 5.53 25.32
CA GLY A 119 11.02 6.08 25.38
C GLY A 119 11.28 6.85 25.14
N GLU A 120 11.52 6.56 25.08
CA GLU A 120 11.66 7.16 25.07
C GLU A 120 11.87 7.92 24.77
N ALA A 121 12.13 7.71 25.01
CA ALA A 121 12.27 8.28 24.87
C ALA A 121 12.45 9.06 24.44
N GLY A 122 12.56 8.84 24.51
CA GLY A 122 12.65 9.32 24.23
C GLY A 122 12.63 9.94 23.62
N GLU A 123 12.77 9.50 23.39
CA GLU A 123 12.65 9.83 22.98
C GLU A 123 12.46 10.33 22.23
N VAL A 124 12.54 10.18 22.30
CA VAL A 124 12.25 10.43 21.74
C VAL A 124 12.19 10.85 20.99
N PRO A 125 12.21 10.71 20.90
CA PRO A 125 12.13 10.96 20.28
C PRO A 125 12.06 11.45 19.77
N SER A 126 12.17 11.04 19.87
CA SER A 126 11.98 11.13 19.64
C SER A 126 12.12 11.34 19.35
#